data_97460397ffe5057c819d13273396dacd
#
_entry.id   97460397ffe5057c819d13273396dacd
#
_cell.length_a   1.000
_cell.length_b   1.000
_cell.length_c   1.000
_cell.angle_alpha   90.00
_cell.angle_beta   90.00
_cell.angle_gamma   90.00
#
_symmetry.space_group_name_H-M   'P 1'
#
loop_
_entity.id
_entity.type
_entity.pdbx_description
1 polymer ?
#
loop_
_entity_poly.entity_id
_entity_poly.type
_entity_poly.pdbx_seq_one_letter_code
_entity_poly.pdbx_strand_id
1 'polypeptide(L)'
;MNKVSFEQAGSLMVTFFAEEGVQDGQVVKVSANGTVAPCEQGDSFCGVAGAVRNGAVGVQVDGFVKVGATLPLELGKVSLVADGKGGVMAGEGGTFALVVDVDTVAKTAVICL
;
A
#
# COMPACT_ATOMS: atom_id res chain seq x y z
N MET A 1 26.13 6.56 -7.05
CA MET A 1 25.60 6.01 -5.82
C MET A 1 24.84 4.70 -6.09
N ASN A 2 25.10 3.71 -5.31
CA ASN A 2 24.41 2.44 -5.47
C ASN A 2 23.00 2.52 -4.92
N LYS A 3 22.05 2.03 -5.68
CA LYS A 3 20.69 1.88 -5.20
C LYS A 3 20.47 0.48 -4.68
N VAL A 4 19.79 0.39 -3.57
CA VAL A 4 19.33 -0.87 -3.03
C VAL A 4 17.89 -1.05 -3.50
N SER A 5 17.60 -2.24 -4.04
CA SER A 5 16.22 -2.58 -4.41
C SER A 5 15.53 -3.21 -3.22
N PHE A 6 14.40 -2.66 -2.84
CA PHE A 6 13.59 -3.17 -1.73
C PHE A 6 12.41 -3.99 -2.21
N GLU A 7 12.09 -3.91 -3.50
CA GLU A 7 10.91 -4.55 -4.04
C GLU A 7 11.01 -6.06 -3.93
N GLN A 8 9.96 -6.69 -3.48
CA GLN A 8 9.78 -8.14 -3.35
C GLN A 8 10.73 -8.83 -2.36
N ALA A 9 11.53 -8.09 -1.63
CA ALA A 9 12.35 -8.68 -0.57
C ALA A 9 11.44 -9.09 0.58
N GLY A 10 11.32 -10.39 0.83
CA GLY A 10 10.49 -10.91 1.91
C GLY A 10 9.00 -10.68 1.74
N SER A 11 8.53 -10.46 0.52
CA SER A 11 7.11 -10.16 0.30
C SER A 11 6.23 -11.38 0.48
N LEU A 12 5.04 -11.16 1.04
CA LEU A 12 4.00 -12.16 1.19
C LEU A 12 2.76 -11.67 0.43
N MET A 13 2.29 -12.51 -0.49
CA MET A 13 1.10 -12.23 -1.27
C MET A 13 -0.03 -13.15 -0.82
N VAL A 14 -1.21 -12.58 -0.62
CA VAL A 14 -2.41 -13.33 -0.25
C VAL A 14 -3.49 -13.03 -1.27
N THR A 15 -4.20 -14.06 -1.71
CA THR A 15 -5.28 -13.88 -2.69
C THR A 15 -6.58 -13.58 -1.98
N PHE A 16 -7.24 -12.53 -2.43
CA PHE A 16 -8.57 -12.10 -1.95
C PHE A 16 -9.54 -12.01 -3.11
N PHE A 17 -10.82 -12.01 -2.81
CA PHE A 17 -11.80 -11.48 -3.75
C PHE A 17 -11.70 -9.97 -3.78
N ALA A 18 -11.95 -9.38 -4.95
CA ALA A 18 -11.85 -7.93 -5.13
C ALA A 18 -13.23 -7.34 -5.39
N GLU A 19 -13.58 -6.30 -4.64
CA GLU A 19 -14.75 -5.49 -4.97
C GLU A 19 -14.44 -4.62 -6.18
N GLU A 20 -15.48 -4.08 -6.80
CA GLU A 20 -15.33 -3.18 -7.94
C GLU A 20 -14.48 -1.98 -7.57
N GLY A 21 -13.60 -1.59 -8.47
CA GLY A 21 -12.73 -0.43 -8.28
C GLY A 21 -11.34 -0.75 -7.78
N VAL A 22 -11.07 -1.99 -7.38
CA VAL A 22 -9.71 -2.38 -6.98
C VAL A 22 -8.80 -2.37 -8.22
N GLN A 23 -7.69 -1.67 -8.13
CA GLN A 23 -6.73 -1.54 -9.22
C GLN A 23 -5.33 -1.88 -8.75
N ASP A 24 -4.50 -2.32 -9.70
CA ASP A 24 -3.10 -2.64 -9.45
C ASP A 24 -2.36 -1.44 -8.86
N GLY A 25 -1.60 -1.70 -7.81
CA GLY A 25 -0.78 -0.68 -7.15
C GLY A 25 -1.49 0.12 -6.08
N GLN A 26 -2.79 -0.07 -5.90
CA GLN A 26 -3.54 0.66 -4.86
C GLN A 26 -3.46 -0.03 -3.51
N VAL A 27 -3.48 0.79 -2.44
CA VAL A 27 -3.75 0.26 -1.10
C VAL A 27 -5.22 -0.15 -1.00
N VAL A 28 -5.46 -1.26 -0.33
CA VAL A 28 -6.81 -1.82 -0.18
C VAL A 28 -7.07 -2.17 1.28
N LYS A 29 -8.35 -2.31 1.60
CA LYS A 29 -8.80 -2.72 2.93
C LYS A 29 -9.66 -3.96 2.84
N VAL A 30 -9.73 -4.73 3.92
CA VAL A 30 -10.65 -5.86 4.01
C VAL A 30 -12.05 -5.30 4.26
N SER A 31 -12.96 -5.56 3.34
CA SER A 31 -14.34 -5.02 3.39
C SER A 31 -15.37 -6.05 3.78
N ALA A 32 -15.06 -7.33 3.57
CA ALA A 32 -15.92 -8.45 3.91
C ALA A 32 -15.04 -9.69 4.03
N ASN A 33 -15.61 -10.82 4.40
CA ASN A 33 -14.84 -12.06 4.53
C ASN A 33 -14.10 -12.38 3.23
N GLY A 34 -12.77 -12.46 3.31
CA GLY A 34 -11.92 -12.80 2.16
C GLY A 34 -11.96 -11.81 1.02
N THR A 35 -12.45 -10.60 1.23
CA THR A 35 -12.71 -9.61 0.19
C THR A 35 -12.04 -8.29 0.52
N VAL A 36 -11.44 -7.66 -0.48
CA VAL A 36 -10.84 -6.33 -0.35
C VAL A 36 -11.53 -5.32 -1.23
N ALA A 37 -11.46 -4.06 -0.82
CA ALA A 37 -12.05 -2.91 -1.51
C ALA A 37 -11.04 -1.78 -1.57
N PRO A 38 -11.22 -0.82 -2.50
CA PRO A 38 -10.43 0.41 -2.48
C PRO A 38 -10.64 1.16 -1.17
N CYS A 39 -9.60 1.88 -0.74
CA CYS A 39 -9.67 2.69 0.46
C CYS A 39 -10.18 4.09 0.17
N GLU A 40 -10.91 4.66 1.13
CA GLU A 40 -11.19 6.08 1.17
C GLU A 40 -10.10 6.79 1.97
N GLN A 41 -10.03 8.11 1.83
CA GLN A 41 -9.06 8.90 2.57
C GLN A 41 -9.23 8.69 4.08
N GLY A 42 -8.13 8.39 4.74
CA GLY A 42 -8.12 8.16 6.18
C GLY A 42 -8.32 6.71 6.59
N ASP A 43 -8.67 5.83 5.65
CA ASP A 43 -8.85 4.41 5.96
C ASP A 43 -7.53 3.74 6.32
N SER A 44 -7.60 2.80 7.24
CA SER A 44 -6.51 1.87 7.49
C SER A 44 -6.50 0.81 6.40
N PHE A 45 -5.33 0.52 5.85
CA PHE A 45 -5.22 -0.45 4.75
C PHE A 45 -4.53 -1.73 5.22
N CYS A 46 -4.78 -2.84 4.50
CA CYS A 46 -4.17 -4.11 4.85
C CYS A 46 -2.99 -4.48 3.94
N GLY A 47 -2.89 -3.87 2.79
CA GLY A 47 -1.84 -4.18 1.84
C GLY A 47 -2.02 -3.46 0.51
N VAL A 48 -1.23 -3.86 -0.46
CA VAL A 48 -1.20 -3.26 -1.79
C VAL A 48 -1.64 -4.29 -2.82
N ALA A 49 -2.63 -3.92 -3.62
CA ALA A 49 -3.20 -4.82 -4.62
C ALA A 49 -2.29 -4.97 -5.84
N GLY A 50 -2.25 -6.18 -6.38
CA GLY A 50 -1.75 -6.45 -7.71
C GLY A 50 -2.87 -6.38 -8.74
N ALA A 51 -2.68 -7.03 -9.89
CA ALA A 51 -3.69 -7.04 -10.93
C ALA A 51 -4.90 -7.89 -10.54
N VAL A 52 -6.08 -7.38 -10.86
CA VAL A 52 -7.34 -8.10 -10.63
C VAL A 52 -7.63 -8.99 -11.84
N ARG A 53 -7.94 -10.25 -11.57
CA ARG A 53 -8.31 -11.22 -12.61
C ARG A 53 -9.50 -12.04 -12.13
N ASN A 54 -10.57 -12.04 -12.92
CA ASN A 54 -11.76 -12.83 -12.62
C ASN A 54 -12.31 -12.58 -11.21
N GLY A 55 -12.26 -11.31 -10.77
CA GLY A 55 -12.75 -10.94 -9.45
C GLY A 55 -11.84 -11.31 -8.30
N ALA A 56 -10.62 -11.79 -8.57
CA ALA A 56 -9.63 -12.12 -7.56
C ALA A 56 -8.39 -11.26 -7.71
N VAL A 57 -7.69 -11.02 -6.61
CA VAL A 57 -6.51 -10.17 -6.60
C VAL A 57 -5.50 -10.69 -5.58
N GLY A 58 -4.21 -10.69 -5.98
CA GLY A 58 -3.13 -10.91 -5.03
C GLY A 58 -2.82 -9.60 -4.32
N VAL A 59 -2.80 -9.62 -3.00
CA VAL A 59 -2.51 -8.44 -2.19
C VAL A 59 -1.22 -8.69 -1.43
N GLN A 60 -0.27 -7.77 -1.57
CA GLN A 60 0.95 -7.84 -0.80
C GLN A 60 0.66 -7.30 0.61
N VAL A 61 0.78 -8.17 1.61
CA VAL A 61 0.45 -7.86 2.99
C VAL A 61 1.69 -7.72 3.87
N ASP A 62 2.86 -8.05 3.36
CA ASP A 62 4.12 -7.97 4.10
C ASP A 62 5.26 -7.69 3.12
N GLY A 63 6.36 -7.13 3.63
CA GLY A 63 7.55 -6.83 2.86
C GLY A 63 7.55 -5.43 2.25
N PHE A 64 8.55 -5.18 1.43
CA PHE A 64 8.76 -3.86 0.84
C PHE A 64 7.92 -3.69 -0.42
N VAL A 65 7.33 -2.52 -0.58
CA VAL A 65 6.51 -2.20 -1.74
C VAL A 65 6.60 -0.71 -2.04
N LYS A 66 6.54 -0.38 -3.33
CA LYS A 66 6.46 1.00 -3.79
C LYS A 66 5.00 1.40 -3.96
N VAL A 67 4.62 2.52 -3.38
CA VAL A 67 3.24 3.03 -3.43
C VAL A 67 3.23 4.51 -3.77
N GLY A 68 2.11 4.99 -4.27
CA GLY A 68 1.87 6.42 -4.36
C GLY A 68 1.81 7.03 -2.96
N ALA A 69 2.17 8.29 -2.84
CA ALA A 69 2.17 8.97 -1.54
C ALA A 69 1.71 10.41 -1.68
N THR A 70 0.89 10.85 -0.74
CA THR A 70 0.58 12.26 -0.58
C THR A 70 1.55 12.82 0.45
N LEU A 71 2.33 13.80 0.02
CA LEU A 71 3.38 14.39 0.84
C LEU A 71 2.85 15.52 1.72
N PRO A 72 3.50 15.84 2.84
CA PRO A 72 4.82 15.34 3.26
C PRO A 72 4.77 13.96 3.89
N LEU A 73 5.88 13.25 3.78
CA LEU A 73 6.03 11.91 4.35
C LEU A 73 7.46 11.77 4.87
N GLU A 74 7.58 11.40 6.14
CA GLU A 74 8.88 11.27 6.79
C GLU A 74 9.43 9.86 6.63
N LEU A 75 10.75 9.74 6.69
CA LEU A 75 11.42 8.44 6.71
C LEU A 75 11.31 7.83 8.11
N GLY A 76 11.42 6.51 8.16
CA GLY A 76 11.38 5.77 9.42
C GLY A 76 10.00 5.15 9.66
N LYS A 77 9.74 4.77 10.89
CA LYS A 77 8.44 4.19 11.27
C LYS A 77 7.39 5.28 11.41
N VAL A 78 6.37 5.19 10.58
CA VAL A 78 5.33 6.22 10.48
C VAL A 78 3.98 5.53 10.43
N SER A 79 2.99 6.12 11.12
CA SER A 79 1.61 5.67 10.97
C SER A 79 1.05 6.21 9.66
N LEU A 80 0.61 5.30 8.79
CA LEU A 80 0.12 5.62 7.46
C LEU A 80 -1.35 5.25 7.32
N VAL A 81 -2.08 6.10 6.63
CA VAL A 81 -3.47 5.84 6.23
C VAL A 81 -3.56 5.99 4.71
N ALA A 82 -4.66 5.55 4.14
CA ALA A 82 -4.92 5.74 2.72
C ALA A 82 -5.14 7.23 2.42
N ASP A 83 -4.68 7.67 1.25
CA ASP A 83 -4.82 9.07 0.84
C ASP A 83 -6.06 9.34 0.00
N GLY A 84 -6.86 8.32 -0.27
CA GLY A 84 -8.05 8.42 -1.11
C GLY A 84 -7.76 8.44 -2.60
N LYS A 85 -6.49 8.30 -2.98
CA LYS A 85 -6.03 8.33 -4.38
C LYS A 85 -5.30 7.06 -4.76
N GLY A 86 -5.45 6.01 -3.96
CA GLY A 86 -4.78 4.73 -4.16
C GLY A 86 -3.44 4.60 -3.46
N GLY A 87 -2.92 5.66 -2.86
CA GLY A 87 -1.65 5.69 -2.16
C GLY A 87 -1.80 5.85 -0.66
N VAL A 88 -0.73 6.35 -0.03
CA VAL A 88 -0.65 6.50 1.42
C VAL A 88 -0.32 7.95 1.81
N MET A 89 -0.65 8.30 3.03
CA MET A 89 -0.24 9.56 3.65
C MET A 89 -0.04 9.33 5.15
N ALA A 90 0.66 10.24 5.79
CA ALA A 90 0.80 10.19 7.25
C ALA A 90 -0.56 10.46 7.89
N GLY A 91 -0.91 9.69 8.91
CA GLY A 91 -2.17 9.87 9.62
C GLY A 91 -2.25 8.99 10.84
N GLU A 92 -3.02 9.41 11.83
CA GLU A 92 -3.22 8.68 13.06
C GLU A 92 -4.20 7.52 12.87
N GLY A 93 -4.02 6.47 13.65
CA GLY A 93 -4.92 5.33 13.63
C GLY A 93 -4.72 4.40 12.45
N GLY A 94 -3.64 4.58 11.71
CA GLY A 94 -3.34 3.77 10.55
C GLY A 94 -2.42 2.60 10.86
N THR A 95 -1.74 2.16 9.81
CA THR A 95 -0.77 1.07 9.87
C THR A 95 0.62 1.65 10.06
N PHE A 96 1.35 1.18 11.08
CA PHE A 96 2.75 1.54 11.21
C PHE A 96 3.56 0.80 10.16
N ALA A 97 4.24 1.55 9.33
CA ALA A 97 5.09 1.01 8.28
C ALA A 97 6.44 1.70 8.31
N LEU A 98 7.46 1.02 7.83
CA LEU A 98 8.80 1.59 7.72
C LEU A 98 8.91 2.26 6.36
N VAL A 99 9.06 3.58 6.34
CA VAL A 99 9.26 4.35 5.12
C VAL A 99 10.75 4.45 4.88
N VAL A 100 11.23 3.84 3.80
CA VAL A 100 12.69 3.75 3.53
C VAL A 100 13.14 4.66 2.41
N ASP A 101 12.23 5.12 1.55
CA ASP A 101 12.57 6.00 0.44
C ASP A 101 11.33 6.82 0.06
N VAL A 102 11.55 8.10 -0.21
CA VAL A 102 10.47 9.00 -0.65
C VAL A 102 10.96 9.75 -1.88
N ASP A 103 10.21 9.65 -2.97
CA ASP A 103 10.47 10.38 -4.20
C ASP A 103 9.50 11.57 -4.24
N THR A 104 10.04 12.77 -4.02
CA THR A 104 9.22 13.99 -3.94
C THR A 104 8.75 14.47 -5.31
N VAL A 105 9.40 14.04 -6.38
CA VAL A 105 9.01 14.39 -7.75
C VAL A 105 7.91 13.46 -8.24
N ALA A 106 8.13 12.16 -8.13
CA ALA A 106 7.15 11.17 -8.56
C ALA A 106 6.00 11.01 -7.59
N LYS A 107 6.14 11.53 -6.36
CA LYS A 107 5.16 11.38 -5.27
C LYS A 107 4.88 9.92 -4.98
N THR A 108 5.97 9.20 -4.76
CA THR A 108 5.93 7.78 -4.39
C THR A 108 6.81 7.54 -3.18
N ALA A 109 6.60 6.41 -2.54
CA ALA A 109 7.43 5.99 -1.42
C ALA A 109 7.61 4.48 -1.46
N VAL A 110 8.75 4.01 -0.94
CA VAL A 110 8.96 2.60 -0.69
C VAL A 110 8.76 2.39 0.80
N ILE A 111 7.83 1.50 1.12
CA ILE A 111 7.48 1.20 2.51
C ILE A 111 7.60 -0.28 2.76
N CYS A 112 7.83 -0.65 4.01
CA CYS A 112 7.78 -2.03 4.48
C CYS A 112 6.51 -2.21 5.31
N LEU A 113 5.66 -3.11 4.85
CA LEU A 113 4.40 -3.42 5.51
C LEU A 113 4.61 -4.32 6.73
#